data_60b58d001b14c4282db09764402ffab4
#
_entry.id   60b58d001b14c4282db09764402ffab4
#
_cell.length_a   1.000
_cell.length_b   1.000
_cell.length_c   1.000
_cell.angle_alpha   90.00
_cell.angle_beta   90.00
_cell.angle_gamma   90.00
#
_symmetry.space_group_name_H-M   'P 1'
#
loop_
_entity.id
_entity.type
_entity.pdbx_description
1 polymer ?
#
loop_
_entity_poly.entity_id
_entity_poly.type
_entity_poly.pdbx_seq_one_letter_code
_entity_poly.pdbx_strand_id
1 'polypeptide(L)'
;MSLYLPDVHSATARGWTTGSTRLWFSPLHAAEFFHAVAQQVFCRKISHANADKVFDDLRRDRLAGLWLETAVPDNALEVCGDLGRRYGPKLGVRTLDSLHVACALELKTQRFLSFDDRQRKLAKAAGLDLR
;
A
#
# COMPACT_ATOMS: atom_id res chain seq x y z
N MET A 1 -4.46 3.70 -3.96
CA MET A 1 -5.09 4.07 -5.24
C MET A 1 -6.61 4.07 -5.14
N SER A 2 -7.25 2.97 -4.77
CA SER A 2 -8.72 2.78 -4.76
C SER A 2 -9.53 3.76 -3.88
N LEU A 3 -8.88 4.52 -2.99
CA LEU A 3 -9.51 5.61 -2.24
C LEU A 3 -9.65 6.90 -3.06
N TYR A 4 -8.78 7.13 -4.02
CA TYR A 4 -8.66 8.40 -4.76
C TYR A 4 -9.08 8.29 -6.22
N LEU A 5 -8.93 7.11 -6.81
CA LEU A 5 -9.38 6.83 -8.18
C LEU A 5 -10.43 5.73 -8.16
N PRO A 6 -11.58 5.95 -8.82
CA PRO A 6 -12.64 4.93 -8.89
C PRO A 6 -12.15 3.65 -9.55
N ASP A 7 -12.32 2.53 -8.85
CA ASP A 7 -12.08 1.19 -9.35
C ASP A 7 -13.03 0.17 -8.67
N VAL A 8 -12.89 -1.10 -9.02
CA VAL A 8 -13.71 -2.18 -8.46
C VAL A 8 -13.52 -2.37 -6.94
N HIS A 9 -12.46 -1.84 -6.37
CA HIS A 9 -12.11 -1.96 -4.96
C HIS A 9 -12.48 -0.73 -4.12
N SER A 10 -12.91 0.38 -4.76
CA SER A 10 -13.12 1.67 -4.09
C SER A 10 -14.13 1.62 -2.95
N ALA A 11 -15.21 0.84 -3.09
CA ALA A 11 -16.20 0.68 -2.03
C ALA A 11 -15.61 0.00 -0.80
N THR A 12 -14.88 -1.10 -0.99
CA THR A 12 -14.19 -1.83 0.08
C THR A 12 -13.10 -0.99 0.73
N ALA A 13 -12.30 -0.29 -0.08
CA ALA A 13 -11.24 0.60 0.42
C ALA A 13 -11.81 1.70 1.32
N ARG A 14 -12.92 2.35 0.91
CA ARG A 14 -13.61 3.33 1.76
C ARG A 14 -14.12 2.73 3.07
N GLY A 15 -14.60 1.48 3.04
CA GLY A 15 -15.01 0.77 4.25
C GLY A 15 -13.87 0.58 5.26
N TRP A 16 -12.61 0.53 4.80
CA TRP A 16 -11.44 0.42 5.70
C TRP A 16 -11.12 1.73 6.42
N THR A 17 -11.53 2.87 5.88
CA THR A 17 -11.28 4.20 6.45
C THR A 17 -12.42 4.71 7.33
N THR A 18 -13.51 3.93 7.46
CA THR A 18 -14.64 4.28 8.34
C THR A 18 -14.31 3.98 9.80
N GLY A 19 -14.61 4.90 10.70
CA GLY A 19 -14.35 4.77 12.14
C GLY A 19 -13.03 5.40 12.57
N SER A 20 -12.52 4.99 13.72
CA SER A 20 -11.28 5.52 14.33
C SER A 20 -10.01 4.84 13.85
N THR A 21 -10.09 3.91 12.92
CA THR A 21 -8.92 3.17 12.42
C THR A 21 -8.12 4.04 11.45
N ARG A 22 -6.90 4.39 11.83
CA ARG A 22 -5.95 5.06 10.93
C ARG A 22 -5.15 4.03 10.16
N LEU A 23 -5.01 4.26 8.86
CA LEU A 23 -4.17 3.45 8.01
C LEU A 23 -2.74 4.01 8.00
N TRP A 24 -1.78 3.10 8.00
CA TRP A 24 -0.37 3.48 7.96
C TRP A 24 0.02 3.97 6.56
N PHE A 25 0.81 5.04 6.53
CA PHE A 25 1.31 5.66 5.33
C PHE A 25 2.79 5.96 5.47
N SER A 26 3.60 5.50 4.54
CA SER A 26 5.05 5.67 4.55
C SER A 26 5.53 6.30 3.24
N PRO A 27 6.79 6.75 3.16
CA PRO A 27 7.40 7.19 1.91
C PRO A 27 7.29 6.17 0.77
N LEU A 28 7.28 4.86 1.10
CA LEU A 28 7.06 3.80 0.11
C LEU A 28 5.67 3.91 -0.52
N HIS A 29 4.62 4.04 0.30
CA HIS A 29 3.25 4.22 -0.19
C HIS A 29 3.11 5.49 -1.03
N ALA A 30 3.77 6.58 -0.63
CA ALA A 30 3.77 7.83 -1.38
C ALA A 30 4.40 7.64 -2.77
N ALA A 31 5.58 7.01 -2.83
CA ALA A 31 6.27 6.76 -4.09
C ALA A 31 5.41 5.90 -5.04
N GLU A 32 4.85 4.80 -4.55
CA GLU A 32 3.99 3.93 -5.36
C GLU A 32 2.72 4.65 -5.82
N PHE A 33 2.11 5.46 -4.95
CA PHE A 33 0.93 6.23 -5.30
C PHE A 33 1.21 7.21 -6.43
N PHE A 34 2.28 8.00 -6.34
CA PHE A 34 2.64 8.97 -7.38
C PHE A 34 2.95 8.27 -8.71
N HIS A 35 3.71 7.18 -8.69
CA HIS A 35 3.98 6.40 -9.90
C HIS A 35 2.70 5.78 -10.50
N ALA A 36 1.82 5.25 -9.66
CA ALA A 36 0.57 4.67 -10.13
C ALA A 36 -0.35 5.70 -10.78
N VAL A 37 -0.46 6.92 -10.22
CA VAL A 37 -1.22 8.01 -10.82
C VAL A 37 -0.58 8.47 -12.14
N ALA A 38 0.74 8.65 -12.16
CA ALA A 38 1.48 9.01 -13.37
C ALA A 38 1.27 7.98 -14.49
N GLN A 39 1.23 6.69 -14.15
CA GLN A 39 0.94 5.62 -15.10
C GLN A 39 -0.47 5.71 -15.68
N GLN A 40 -1.48 6.15 -14.89
CA GLN A 40 -2.83 6.38 -15.41
C GLN A 40 -2.84 7.53 -16.43
N VAL A 41 -2.06 8.59 -16.21
CA VAL A 41 -1.90 9.70 -17.17
C VAL A 41 -1.20 9.21 -18.44
N PHE A 42 -0.09 8.49 -18.30
CA PHE A 42 0.66 7.91 -19.43
C PHE A 42 -0.23 7.02 -20.29
N CYS A 43 -1.06 6.17 -19.68
CA CYS A 43 -2.01 5.31 -20.35
C CYS A 43 -3.27 6.07 -20.85
N ARG A 44 -3.33 7.39 -20.71
CA ARG A 44 -4.47 8.24 -21.12
C ARG A 44 -5.80 7.87 -20.47
N LYS A 45 -5.76 7.25 -19.29
CA LYS A 45 -6.97 6.89 -18.52
C LYS A 45 -7.51 8.06 -17.70
N ILE A 46 -6.63 9.00 -17.31
CA ILE A 46 -7.00 10.25 -16.66
C ILE A 46 -6.21 11.40 -17.28
N SER A 47 -6.72 12.62 -17.17
CA SER A 47 -6.03 13.83 -17.59
C SER A 47 -4.99 14.30 -16.56
N HIS A 48 -4.04 15.13 -16.94
CA HIS A 48 -3.12 15.80 -16.00
C HIS A 48 -3.89 16.57 -14.91
N ALA A 49 -4.92 17.34 -15.29
CA ALA A 49 -5.73 18.08 -14.33
C ALA A 49 -6.45 17.16 -13.31
N ASN A 50 -6.87 15.97 -13.71
CA ASN A 50 -7.42 15.00 -12.78
C ASN A 50 -6.35 14.38 -11.87
N ALA A 51 -5.15 14.15 -12.39
CA ALA A 51 -4.02 13.68 -11.57
C ALA A 51 -3.66 14.73 -10.50
N ASP A 52 -3.60 16.02 -10.84
CA ASP A 52 -3.33 17.10 -9.89
C ASP A 52 -4.36 17.14 -8.76
N LYS A 53 -5.65 16.98 -9.08
CA LYS A 53 -6.70 16.86 -8.06
C LYS A 53 -6.48 15.67 -7.12
N VAL A 54 -6.09 14.52 -7.67
CA VAL A 54 -5.81 13.32 -6.89
C VAL A 54 -4.61 13.52 -5.95
N PHE A 55 -3.57 14.22 -6.40
CA PHE A 55 -2.43 14.58 -5.56
C PHE A 55 -2.82 15.55 -4.44
N ASP A 56 -3.64 16.56 -4.75
CA ASP A 56 -4.14 17.51 -3.77
C ASP A 56 -5.07 16.85 -2.73
N ASP A 57 -5.89 15.88 -3.13
CA ASP A 57 -6.75 15.13 -2.22
C ASP A 57 -5.90 14.30 -1.25
N LEU A 58 -4.89 13.58 -1.71
CA LEU A 58 -3.96 12.86 -0.84
C LEU A 58 -3.26 13.80 0.13
N ARG A 59 -2.77 14.94 -0.38
CA ARG A 59 -2.09 15.95 0.46
C ARG A 59 -3.01 16.48 1.55
N ARG A 60 -4.26 16.79 1.22
CA ARG A 60 -5.28 17.27 2.17
C ARG A 60 -5.54 16.22 3.26
N ASP A 61 -5.72 14.96 2.87
CA ASP A 61 -5.97 13.86 3.79
C ASP A 61 -4.80 13.61 4.74
N ARG A 62 -3.56 13.75 4.25
CA ARG A 62 -2.37 13.65 5.10
C ARG A 62 -2.32 14.80 6.10
N LEU A 63 -2.56 16.04 5.67
CA LEU A 63 -2.61 17.22 6.55
C LEU A 63 -3.76 17.14 7.58
N ALA A 64 -4.88 16.53 7.22
CA ALA A 64 -6.00 16.29 8.11
C ALA A 64 -5.76 15.16 9.13
N GLY A 65 -4.61 14.45 9.04
CA GLY A 65 -4.25 13.37 9.97
C GLY A 65 -5.08 12.09 9.75
N LEU A 66 -5.63 11.89 8.56
CA LEU A 66 -6.35 10.65 8.21
C LEU A 66 -5.39 9.46 8.09
N TRP A 67 -4.13 9.73 7.82
CA TRP A 67 -3.06 8.76 7.69
C TRP A 67 -2.15 8.78 8.92
N LEU A 68 -1.73 7.61 9.38
CA LEU A 68 -0.68 7.48 10.37
C LEU A 68 0.66 7.45 9.64
N GLU A 69 1.30 8.62 9.56
CA GLU A 69 2.61 8.76 8.93
C GLU A 69 3.65 7.95 9.69
N THR A 70 4.40 7.12 8.98
CA THR A 70 5.46 6.31 9.57
C THR A 70 6.63 6.14 8.62
N ALA A 71 7.84 6.09 9.16
CA ALA A 71 9.02 5.76 8.39
C ALA A 71 9.01 4.29 7.96
N VAL A 72 9.73 3.98 6.90
CA VAL A 72 10.08 2.59 6.58
C VAL A 72 11.03 2.10 7.67
N PRO A 73 10.74 0.96 8.34
CA PRO A 73 11.62 0.44 9.37
C PRO A 73 13.02 0.13 8.85
N ASP A 74 14.04 0.40 9.64
CA ASP A 74 15.45 0.24 9.22
C ASP A 74 15.75 -1.19 8.76
N ASN A 75 15.15 -2.19 9.40
CA ASN A 75 15.36 -3.60 9.10
C ASN A 75 14.46 -4.15 7.97
N ALA A 76 13.56 -3.33 7.42
CA ALA A 76 12.54 -3.80 6.47
C ALA A 76 13.15 -4.39 5.18
N LEU A 77 14.28 -3.86 4.71
CA LEU A 77 14.94 -4.39 3.51
C LEU A 77 15.58 -5.76 3.74
N GLU A 78 16.15 -6.01 4.91
CA GLU A 78 16.69 -7.32 5.27
C GLU A 78 15.58 -8.35 5.38
N VAL A 79 14.51 -8.04 6.11
CA VAL A 79 13.31 -8.89 6.21
C VAL A 79 12.69 -9.13 4.84
N CYS A 80 12.63 -8.12 3.98
CA CYS A 80 12.17 -8.25 2.59
C CYS A 80 12.99 -9.29 1.80
N GLY A 81 14.32 -9.24 1.93
CA GLY A 81 15.23 -10.21 1.32
C GLY A 81 14.96 -11.65 1.80
N ASP A 82 14.78 -11.82 3.10
CA ASP A 82 14.46 -13.12 3.70
C ASP A 82 13.10 -13.66 3.26
N LEU A 83 12.08 -12.81 3.18
CA LEU A 83 10.77 -13.17 2.64
C LEU A 83 10.88 -13.61 1.17
N GLY A 84 11.65 -12.86 0.36
CA GLY A 84 11.91 -13.19 -1.04
C GLY A 84 12.58 -14.56 -1.18
N ARG A 85 13.62 -14.82 -0.40
CA ARG A 85 14.34 -16.11 -0.39
C ARG A 85 13.45 -17.28 0.04
N ARG A 86 12.64 -17.08 1.08
CA ARG A 86 11.81 -18.13 1.66
C ARG A 86 10.56 -18.44 0.84
N TYR A 87 9.88 -17.42 0.36
CA TYR A 87 8.56 -17.54 -0.26
C TYR A 87 8.56 -17.28 -1.75
N GLY A 88 9.54 -16.53 -2.27
CA GLY A 88 9.63 -16.17 -3.69
C GLY A 88 9.51 -17.35 -4.64
N PRO A 89 10.24 -18.46 -4.43
CA PRO A 89 10.17 -19.63 -5.31
C PRO A 89 8.78 -20.27 -5.42
N LYS A 90 7.96 -20.13 -4.38
CA LYS A 90 6.61 -20.71 -4.32
C LYS A 90 5.50 -19.75 -4.71
N LEU A 91 5.64 -18.47 -4.37
CA LEU A 91 4.57 -17.47 -4.50
C LEU A 91 4.81 -16.50 -5.66
N GLY A 92 6.01 -16.45 -6.23
CA GLY A 92 6.35 -15.52 -7.31
C GLY A 92 6.23 -14.05 -6.91
N VAL A 93 6.48 -13.74 -5.62
CA VAL A 93 6.39 -12.37 -5.09
C VAL A 93 7.52 -11.49 -5.61
N ARG A 94 7.24 -10.21 -5.77
CA ARG A 94 8.20 -9.20 -6.20
C ARG A 94 8.76 -8.46 -4.99
N THR A 95 9.87 -7.73 -5.18
CA THR A 95 10.52 -6.98 -4.11
C THR A 95 9.55 -6.03 -3.39
N LEU A 96 8.74 -5.26 -4.12
CA LEU A 96 7.80 -4.34 -3.49
C LEU A 96 6.68 -5.06 -2.72
N ASP A 97 6.19 -6.20 -3.23
CA ASP A 97 5.21 -7.02 -2.51
C ASP A 97 5.80 -7.50 -1.17
N SER A 98 7.05 -7.97 -1.20
CA SER A 98 7.75 -8.42 0.00
C SER A 98 8.09 -7.26 0.95
N LEU A 99 8.42 -6.08 0.43
CA LEU A 99 8.76 -4.92 1.24
C LEU A 99 7.55 -4.41 2.04
N HIS A 100 6.35 -4.39 1.44
CA HIS A 100 5.13 -4.04 2.16
C HIS A 100 4.86 -5.00 3.33
N VAL A 101 5.01 -6.30 3.09
CA VAL A 101 4.82 -7.31 4.13
C VAL A 101 5.91 -7.21 5.20
N ALA A 102 7.17 -6.97 4.80
CA ALA A 102 8.28 -6.77 5.73
C ALA A 102 8.03 -5.55 6.65
N CYS A 103 7.60 -4.41 6.08
CA CYS A 103 7.24 -3.24 6.87
C CYS A 103 6.13 -3.58 7.89
N ALA A 104 5.09 -4.28 7.46
CA ALA A 104 3.99 -4.66 8.33
C ALA A 104 4.44 -5.56 9.51
N LEU A 105 5.35 -6.50 9.26
CA LEU A 105 5.93 -7.36 10.27
C LEU A 105 6.77 -6.57 11.29
N GLU A 106 7.70 -5.72 10.80
CA GLU A 106 8.57 -4.90 11.64
C GLU A 106 7.78 -3.91 12.50
N LEU A 107 6.71 -3.35 11.94
CA LEU A 107 5.81 -2.44 12.64
C LEU A 107 4.81 -3.18 13.53
N LYS A 108 4.83 -4.50 13.56
CA LYS A 108 3.93 -5.35 14.36
C LYS A 108 2.45 -4.99 14.15
N THR A 109 2.07 -4.76 12.89
CA THR A 109 0.70 -4.41 12.57
C THR A 109 -0.25 -5.56 12.87
N GLN A 110 -1.44 -5.24 13.39
CA GLN A 110 -2.45 -6.26 13.68
C GLN A 110 -3.14 -6.78 12.42
N ARG A 111 -3.21 -5.96 11.36
CA ARG A 111 -3.93 -6.27 10.13
C ARG A 111 -3.17 -5.79 8.92
N PHE A 112 -3.23 -6.56 7.87
CA PHE A 112 -2.68 -6.23 6.56
C PHE A 112 -3.79 -6.08 5.55
N LEU A 113 -3.85 -4.92 4.90
CA LEU A 113 -4.89 -4.58 3.92
C LEU A 113 -4.26 -4.50 2.54
N SER A 114 -4.69 -5.35 1.64
CA SER A 114 -4.22 -5.33 0.24
C SER A 114 -5.26 -5.95 -0.68
N PHE A 115 -5.33 -5.44 -1.91
CA PHE A 115 -6.08 -6.06 -3.02
C PHE A 115 -5.16 -6.87 -3.94
N ASP A 116 -3.85 -6.82 -3.72
CA ASP A 116 -2.89 -7.61 -4.50
C ASP A 116 -2.83 -9.05 -3.96
N ASP A 117 -3.14 -10.01 -4.82
CA ASP A 117 -3.19 -11.43 -4.44
C ASP A 117 -1.83 -11.98 -4.01
N ARG A 118 -0.72 -11.47 -4.57
CA ARG A 118 0.63 -11.91 -4.20
C ARG A 118 0.98 -11.42 -2.81
N GLN A 119 0.70 -10.13 -2.54
CA GLN A 119 0.88 -9.56 -1.21
C GLN A 119 0.02 -10.28 -0.17
N ARG A 120 -1.24 -10.55 -0.49
CA ARG A 120 -2.16 -11.28 0.42
C ARG A 120 -1.66 -12.68 0.74
N LYS A 121 -1.24 -13.44 -0.27
CA LYS A 121 -0.68 -14.79 -0.09
C LYS A 121 0.59 -14.76 0.76
N LEU A 122 1.49 -13.80 0.50
CA LEU A 122 2.72 -13.62 1.28
C LEU A 122 2.41 -13.21 2.72
N ALA A 123 1.55 -12.23 2.93
CA ALA A 123 1.19 -11.74 4.27
C ALA A 123 0.60 -12.87 5.12
N LYS A 124 -0.31 -13.68 4.55
CA LYS A 124 -0.86 -14.87 5.21
C LYS A 124 0.21 -15.89 5.53
N ALA A 125 1.13 -16.19 4.60
CA ALA A 125 2.22 -17.16 4.81
C ALA A 125 3.22 -16.66 5.88
N ALA A 126 3.36 -15.35 6.04
CA ALA A 126 4.19 -14.70 7.06
C ALA A 126 3.47 -14.51 8.41
N GLY A 127 2.20 -14.91 8.54
CA GLY A 127 1.45 -14.89 9.80
C GLY A 127 0.70 -13.59 10.09
N LEU A 128 0.50 -12.72 9.09
CA LEU A 128 -0.30 -11.50 9.24
C LEU A 128 -1.80 -11.80 9.02
N ASP A 129 -2.64 -11.15 9.83
CA ASP A 129 -4.09 -11.17 9.62
C ASP A 129 -4.47 -10.33 8.38
N LEU A 130 -5.31 -10.90 7.53
CA LEU A 130 -5.81 -10.27 6.30
C LEU A 130 -7.23 -9.72 6.50
N ARG A 131 -7.50 -8.59 5.85
CA ARG A 131 -8.85 -8.07 5.73
C ARG A 131 -9.26 -7.89 4.27
#